data_79047810e50c04136913b7300742e0e8
#
_entry.id   79047810e50c04136913b7300742e0e8
#
_cell.length_a   1.000
_cell.length_b   1.000
_cell.length_c   1.000
_cell.angle_alpha   90.00
_cell.angle_beta   90.00
_cell.angle_gamma   90.00
#
_symmetry.space_group_name_H-M   'P 1'
#
loop_
_entity.id
_entity.type
_entity.pdbx_description
1 polymer ?
#
loop_
_entity_poly.entity_id
_entity_poly.type
_entity_poly.pdbx_seq_one_letter_code
_entity_poly.pdbx_strand_id
1 'polypeptide(L)'
;KMNTSARFDYIRTSVGDQVARGNISSEYRYRYLKNKLTRWLSIRGFLGNTFLYKNISGVSNRYYQMSLSGANGMQDVFLEGYYFFRSASNSRLRAGNWGGFNSNSNFGTTSFWMASANAYIQLPIKPNIFGAFADYGTFFDGYTTQNAYNFGLGIRFGEMIGIYFPLYRSSNMGKLFTNNYSEEIRLTLKFNLINKPLKLGISF
;
A
#
# COMPACT_ATOMS: atom_id res chain seq x y z
N LYS A 1 0.35 -4.19 20.24
CA LYS A 1 -0.90 -4.52 19.53
C LYS A 1 -0.55 -5.14 18.19
N MET A 2 -1.17 -6.26 17.88
CA MET A 2 -1.00 -6.97 16.61
C MET A 2 -2.34 -6.98 15.87
N ASN A 3 -2.32 -6.69 14.59
CA ASN A 3 -3.47 -6.78 13.69
C ASN A 3 -3.07 -7.61 12.49
N THR A 4 -3.78 -8.69 12.24
CA THR A 4 -3.54 -9.57 11.08
C THR A 4 -4.80 -9.61 10.23
N SER A 5 -4.65 -9.54 8.94
CA SER A 5 -5.72 -9.68 7.96
C SER A 5 -5.28 -10.66 6.87
N ALA A 6 -6.19 -11.50 6.45
CA ALA A 6 -6.06 -12.36 5.29
C ALA A 6 -7.24 -12.09 4.36
N ARG A 7 -6.99 -12.11 3.06
CA ARG A 7 -7.99 -11.87 2.05
C ARG A 7 -7.77 -12.81 0.86
N PHE A 8 -8.86 -13.30 0.34
CA PHE A 8 -8.90 -14.05 -0.91
C PHE A 8 -9.92 -13.39 -1.84
N ASP A 9 -9.51 -13.13 -3.07
CA ASP A 9 -10.33 -12.51 -4.10
C ASP A 9 -10.42 -13.42 -5.31
N TYR A 10 -11.62 -13.57 -5.85
CA TYR A 10 -11.85 -14.22 -7.13
C TYR A 10 -12.72 -13.32 -8.01
N ILE A 11 -12.27 -13.06 -9.22
CA ILE A 11 -13.00 -12.31 -10.23
C ILE A 11 -13.12 -13.16 -11.49
N ARG A 12 -14.33 -13.15 -12.04
CA ARG A 12 -14.62 -13.63 -13.39
C ARG A 12 -15.37 -12.54 -14.13
N THR A 13 -14.85 -12.13 -15.27
CA THR A 13 -15.50 -11.14 -16.12
C THR A 13 -16.49 -11.80 -17.10
N SER A 14 -17.39 -11.01 -17.67
CA SER A 14 -18.33 -11.48 -18.71
C SER A 14 -17.64 -11.95 -19.99
N VAL A 15 -16.44 -11.44 -20.27
CA VAL A 15 -15.60 -11.84 -21.41
C VAL A 15 -14.71 -13.07 -21.10
N GLY A 16 -14.80 -13.61 -19.89
CA GLY A 16 -14.15 -14.86 -19.50
C GLY A 16 -12.78 -14.72 -18.83
N ASP A 17 -12.30 -13.51 -18.54
CA ASP A 17 -11.09 -13.33 -17.73
C ASP A 17 -11.33 -13.88 -16.33
N GLN A 18 -10.33 -14.54 -15.76
CA GLN A 18 -10.39 -15.11 -14.43
C GLN A 18 -9.13 -14.78 -13.66
N VAL A 19 -9.29 -14.29 -12.45
CA VAL A 19 -8.20 -14.00 -11.53
C VAL A 19 -8.57 -14.50 -10.14
N ALA A 20 -7.69 -15.30 -9.55
CA ALA A 20 -7.78 -15.69 -8.14
C ALA A 20 -6.49 -15.30 -7.44
N ARG A 21 -6.59 -14.55 -6.36
CA ARG A 21 -5.44 -14.14 -5.56
C ARG A 21 -5.74 -14.19 -4.08
N GLY A 22 -4.68 -14.42 -3.30
CA GLY A 22 -4.76 -14.36 -1.85
C GLY A 22 -3.64 -13.49 -1.29
N ASN A 23 -3.90 -12.86 -0.18
CA ASN A 23 -2.88 -12.13 0.55
C ASN A 23 -3.07 -12.22 2.06
N ILE A 24 -1.98 -12.03 2.77
CA ILE A 24 -1.95 -11.90 4.21
C ILE A 24 -1.10 -10.70 4.58
N SER A 25 -1.56 -9.91 5.53
CA SER A 25 -0.75 -8.84 6.11
C SER A 25 -0.89 -8.84 7.62
N SER A 26 0.21 -8.55 8.30
CA SER A 26 0.26 -8.45 9.76
C SER A 26 1.01 -7.19 10.15
N GLU A 27 0.43 -6.39 11.03
CA GLU A 27 1.04 -5.19 11.59
C GLU A 27 1.20 -5.35 13.09
N TYR A 28 2.42 -5.18 13.57
CA TYR A 28 2.75 -5.14 14.98
C TYR A 28 3.16 -3.73 15.39
N ARG A 29 2.50 -3.21 16.46
CA ARG A 29 2.80 -1.89 17.03
C ARG A 29 3.33 -2.04 18.43
N TYR A 30 4.53 -1.53 18.65
CA TYR A 30 5.24 -1.52 19.92
C TYR A 30 5.42 -0.09 20.45
N ARG A 31 5.10 0.10 21.72
CA ARG A 31 5.35 1.38 22.43
C ARG A 31 6.74 1.33 23.05
N TYR A 32 7.67 2.10 22.50
CA TYR A 32 9.05 2.09 22.99
C TYR A 32 9.35 3.18 24.03
N LEU A 33 8.50 4.24 24.12
CA LEU A 33 8.56 5.26 25.17
C LEU A 33 7.22 5.31 25.88
N LYS A 34 7.23 5.05 27.20
CA LYS A 34 6.03 5.00 28.06
C LYS A 34 5.74 6.31 28.80
N ASN A 35 6.66 7.29 28.77
CA ASN A 35 6.50 8.56 29.45
C ASN A 35 5.44 9.44 28.77
N LYS A 36 5.16 10.65 29.32
CA LYS A 36 4.11 11.60 28.88
C LYS A 36 3.88 11.75 27.36
N LEU A 37 4.78 11.23 26.55
CA LEU A 37 4.76 11.22 25.09
C LEU A 37 4.89 9.77 24.59
N THR A 38 3.78 9.10 24.42
CA THR A 38 3.75 7.74 23.86
C THR A 38 4.33 7.74 22.43
N ARG A 39 5.36 6.92 22.19
CA ARG A 39 6.00 6.74 20.90
C ARG A 39 5.84 5.32 20.42
N TRP A 40 5.64 5.18 19.13
CA TRP A 40 5.35 3.90 18.49
C TRP A 40 6.41 3.54 17.47
N LEU A 41 6.75 2.25 17.47
CA LEU A 41 7.35 1.55 16.35
C LEU A 41 6.26 0.65 15.75
N SER A 42 6.02 0.77 14.46
CA SER A 42 5.11 -0.09 13.70
C SER A 42 5.92 -0.89 12.71
N ILE A 43 5.74 -2.21 12.69
CA ILE A 43 6.32 -3.12 11.72
C ILE A 43 5.18 -3.87 11.05
N ARG A 44 5.15 -3.88 9.73
CA ARG A 44 4.14 -4.57 8.93
C ARG A 44 4.82 -5.53 7.97
N GLY A 45 4.32 -6.76 7.90
CA GLY A 45 4.62 -7.73 6.86
C GLY A 45 3.44 -7.91 5.92
N PHE A 46 3.72 -8.17 4.66
CA PHE A 46 2.73 -8.50 3.63
C PHE A 46 3.26 -9.63 2.75
N LEU A 47 2.38 -10.54 2.39
CA LEU A 47 2.62 -11.60 1.41
C LEU A 47 1.37 -11.73 0.54
N GLY A 48 1.52 -11.66 -0.76
CA GLY A 48 0.45 -11.85 -1.72
C GLY A 48 0.87 -12.78 -2.86
N ASN A 49 -0.08 -13.54 -3.37
CA ASN A 49 0.12 -14.44 -4.51
C ASN A 49 -1.13 -14.48 -5.39
N THR A 50 -0.93 -14.55 -6.69
CA THR A 50 -1.98 -14.81 -7.67
C THR A 50 -1.91 -16.28 -8.09
N PHE A 51 -2.95 -17.04 -7.76
CA PHE A 51 -3.02 -18.48 -8.00
C PHE A 51 -3.56 -18.83 -9.38
N LEU A 52 -4.43 -17.97 -9.90
CA LEU A 52 -5.03 -18.14 -11.22
C LEU A 52 -5.01 -16.78 -11.92
N TYR A 53 -4.51 -16.78 -13.13
CA TYR A 53 -4.56 -15.63 -14.01
C TYR A 53 -4.86 -16.11 -15.44
N LYS A 54 -6.07 -15.83 -15.91
CA LYS A 54 -6.49 -16.11 -17.28
C LYS A 54 -7.01 -14.82 -17.89
N ASN A 55 -6.32 -14.30 -18.89
CA ASN A 55 -6.69 -13.10 -19.62
C ASN A 55 -7.12 -13.49 -21.04
N ILE A 56 -8.41 -13.36 -21.34
CA ILE A 56 -9.00 -13.67 -22.64
C ILE A 56 -9.28 -12.38 -23.41
N SER A 57 -9.63 -11.32 -22.69
CA SER A 57 -10.05 -10.04 -23.27
C SER A 57 -8.94 -9.25 -23.92
N GLY A 58 -7.65 -9.59 -23.64
CA GLY A 58 -6.51 -8.78 -24.06
C GLY A 58 -6.41 -7.44 -23.32
N VAL A 59 -7.32 -7.18 -22.38
CA VAL A 59 -7.25 -6.00 -21.51
C VAL A 59 -5.97 -6.06 -20.70
N SER A 60 -5.28 -4.95 -20.62
CA SER A 60 -3.97 -4.85 -19.97
C SER A 60 -3.94 -5.54 -18.60
N ASN A 61 -2.94 -6.39 -18.38
CA ASN A 61 -2.66 -7.06 -17.11
C ASN A 61 -2.65 -6.13 -15.88
N ARG A 62 -2.49 -4.83 -16.11
CA ARG A 62 -2.37 -3.81 -15.06
C ARG A 62 -3.56 -3.73 -14.12
N TYR A 63 -4.76 -4.11 -14.56
CA TYR A 63 -5.98 -4.07 -13.73
C TYR A 63 -6.03 -5.13 -12.63
N TYR A 64 -5.22 -6.18 -12.75
CA TYR A 64 -5.24 -7.32 -11.83
C TYR A 64 -3.94 -7.46 -11.03
N GLN A 65 -3.01 -6.54 -11.22
CA GLN A 65 -1.70 -6.61 -10.58
C GLN A 65 -1.73 -6.14 -9.12
N MET A 66 -0.94 -6.80 -8.29
CA MET A 66 -0.55 -6.27 -6.99
C MET A 66 0.58 -5.26 -7.16
N SER A 67 0.73 -4.31 -6.25
CA SER A 67 1.78 -3.30 -6.29
C SER A 67 2.37 -3.04 -4.91
N LEU A 68 3.68 -2.84 -4.82
CA LEU A 68 4.36 -2.47 -3.58
C LEU A 68 3.83 -1.15 -3.00
N SER A 69 3.55 -0.16 -3.84
CA SER A 69 3.04 1.16 -3.44
C SER A 69 1.51 1.28 -3.45
N GLY A 70 0.79 0.18 -3.70
CA GLY A 70 -0.66 0.20 -3.88
C GLY A 70 -1.09 0.55 -5.31
N ALA A 71 -2.37 0.42 -5.61
CA ALA A 71 -2.91 0.63 -6.94
C ALA A 71 -2.92 2.11 -7.35
N ASN A 72 -2.68 2.37 -8.61
CA ASN A 72 -2.76 3.70 -9.20
C ASN A 72 -4.07 3.86 -9.98
N GLY A 73 -4.87 4.86 -9.64
CA GLY A 73 -6.08 5.19 -10.37
C GLY A 73 -7.07 4.02 -10.48
N MET A 74 -7.49 3.69 -11.71
CA MET A 74 -8.46 2.62 -12.01
C MET A 74 -7.83 1.21 -12.07
N GLN A 75 -6.58 1.04 -11.69
CA GLN A 75 -5.83 -0.21 -11.86
C GLN A 75 -6.17 -1.30 -10.83
N ASP A 76 -6.98 -1.03 -9.82
CA ASP A 76 -7.43 -2.05 -8.89
C ASP A 76 -8.92 -2.37 -9.10
N VAL A 77 -9.19 -3.44 -9.83
CA VAL A 77 -10.56 -3.94 -10.06
C VAL A 77 -11.15 -4.57 -8.81
N PHE A 78 -10.31 -4.99 -7.88
CA PHE A 78 -10.75 -5.63 -6.63
C PHE A 78 -11.22 -4.65 -5.56
N LEU A 79 -11.30 -3.36 -5.89
CA LEU A 79 -11.96 -2.32 -5.11
C LEU A 79 -11.68 -2.40 -3.60
N GLU A 80 -10.44 -2.21 -3.19
CA GLU A 80 -10.11 -2.09 -1.77
C GLU A 80 -10.42 -0.68 -1.26
N GLY A 81 -11.58 -0.52 -0.68
CA GLY A 81 -11.97 0.70 0.02
C GLY A 81 -12.62 1.77 -0.87
N TYR A 82 -12.92 2.91 -0.25
CA TYR A 82 -13.57 4.03 -0.91
C TYR A 82 -12.56 4.83 -1.73
N TYR A 83 -12.83 4.94 -3.03
CA TYR A 83 -11.97 5.65 -3.97
C TYR A 83 -12.36 7.13 -4.08
N PHE A 84 -11.58 7.96 -3.46
CA PHE A 84 -11.50 9.36 -3.85
C PHE A 84 -10.38 9.48 -4.90
N PHE A 85 -10.69 10.01 -6.10
CA PHE A 85 -9.74 10.31 -7.18
C PHE A 85 -9.17 9.09 -7.97
N ARG A 86 -10.04 8.38 -8.65
CA ARG A 86 -9.66 7.29 -9.57
C ARG A 86 -8.97 7.72 -10.87
N SER A 87 -9.03 8.98 -11.25
CA SER A 87 -8.86 9.38 -12.66
C SER A 87 -7.47 9.79 -13.08
N ALA A 88 -6.52 9.99 -12.19
CA ALA A 88 -5.23 10.55 -12.58
C ALA A 88 -4.12 9.51 -12.61
N SER A 89 -3.46 9.38 -13.75
CA SER A 89 -2.21 8.62 -13.89
C SER A 89 -1.10 9.13 -12.94
N ASN A 90 -1.19 10.39 -12.52
CA ASN A 90 -0.25 11.08 -11.64
C ASN A 90 -0.82 11.34 -10.24
N SER A 91 -1.81 10.57 -9.81
CA SER A 91 -2.41 10.75 -8.49
C SER A 91 -1.41 10.43 -7.39
N ARG A 92 -1.20 11.37 -6.48
CA ARG A 92 -0.46 11.18 -5.22
C ARG A 92 -1.19 10.27 -4.24
N LEU A 93 -2.48 10.02 -4.48
CA LEU A 93 -3.31 9.11 -3.73
C LEU A 93 -3.29 7.74 -4.39
N ARG A 94 -2.92 6.74 -3.62
CA ARG A 94 -2.95 5.35 -4.04
C ARG A 94 -4.10 4.63 -3.38
N ALA A 95 -4.86 3.89 -4.15
CA ALA A 95 -5.88 2.99 -3.62
C ALA A 95 -5.21 1.72 -3.07
N GLY A 96 -5.70 1.26 -1.92
CA GLY A 96 -5.14 0.08 -1.27
C GLY A 96 -3.74 0.30 -0.69
N ASN A 97 -3.26 -0.72 -0.03
CA ASN A 97 -1.97 -0.67 0.66
C ASN A 97 -1.20 -1.99 0.51
N TRP A 98 -1.26 -2.62 -0.67
CA TRP A 98 -0.69 -3.94 -0.91
C TRP A 98 0.66 -4.13 -0.21
N GLY A 99 1.77 -3.88 -0.87
CA GLY A 99 3.09 -3.95 -0.28
C GLY A 99 3.38 -2.90 0.79
N GLY A 100 2.56 -1.86 0.91
CA GLY A 100 2.63 -0.87 2.00
C GLY A 100 3.79 0.12 1.89
N PHE A 101 4.45 0.24 0.75
CA PHE A 101 5.52 1.20 0.55
C PHE A 101 5.03 2.62 0.76
N ASN A 102 5.81 3.40 1.48
CA ASN A 102 5.55 4.81 1.80
C ASN A 102 6.15 5.77 0.75
N SER A 103 6.29 5.32 -0.49
CA SER A 103 6.63 6.14 -1.65
C SER A 103 5.58 5.98 -2.74
N ASN A 104 5.49 6.97 -3.60
CA ASN A 104 4.58 6.94 -4.74
C ASN A 104 5.36 6.46 -5.98
N SER A 105 5.48 5.16 -6.17
CA SER A 105 6.21 4.56 -7.29
C SER A 105 5.33 3.58 -8.06
N ASN A 106 5.51 3.54 -9.39
CA ASN A 106 4.92 2.54 -10.26
C ASN A 106 5.76 1.24 -10.30
N PHE A 107 6.94 1.23 -9.71
CA PHE A 107 7.78 0.06 -9.61
C PHE A 107 7.19 -0.96 -8.62
N GLY A 108 7.43 -2.23 -8.87
CA GLY A 108 6.98 -3.30 -7.98
C GLY A 108 5.54 -3.73 -8.21
N THR A 109 5.09 -3.74 -9.46
CA THR A 109 3.81 -4.33 -9.85
C THR A 109 4.00 -5.75 -10.35
N THR A 110 3.12 -6.67 -9.96
CA THR A 110 3.19 -8.07 -10.36
C THR A 110 1.82 -8.74 -10.45
N SER A 111 1.69 -9.66 -11.41
CA SER A 111 0.57 -10.61 -11.53
C SER A 111 0.89 -11.96 -10.87
N PHE A 112 1.98 -12.09 -10.16
CA PHE A 112 2.43 -13.34 -9.56
C PHE A 112 2.43 -13.23 -8.04
N TRP A 113 3.60 -13.17 -7.43
CA TRP A 113 3.74 -13.06 -5.99
C TRP A 113 4.55 -11.84 -5.59
N MET A 114 4.28 -11.32 -4.41
CA MET A 114 5.09 -10.30 -3.77
C MET A 114 5.10 -10.48 -2.25
N ALA A 115 6.21 -10.06 -1.65
CA ALA A 115 6.35 -9.94 -0.21
C ALA A 115 6.94 -8.58 0.13
N SER A 116 6.55 -8.01 1.28
CA SER A 116 7.15 -6.77 1.76
C SER A 116 7.20 -6.70 3.28
N ALA A 117 8.15 -5.92 3.77
CA ALA A 117 8.27 -5.51 5.16
C ALA A 117 8.37 -3.99 5.23
N ASN A 118 7.59 -3.39 6.12
CA ASN A 118 7.52 -1.95 6.30
C ASN A 118 7.75 -1.63 7.78
N ALA A 119 8.57 -0.63 8.07
CA ALA A 119 8.79 -0.13 9.40
C ALA A 119 8.50 1.38 9.46
N TYR A 120 7.87 1.82 10.52
CA TYR A 120 7.68 3.23 10.83
C TYR A 120 7.96 3.48 12.29
N ILE A 121 8.85 4.41 12.58
CA ILE A 121 9.18 4.84 13.93
C ILE A 121 8.81 6.30 14.11
N GLN A 122 8.05 6.58 15.16
CA GLN A 122 7.71 7.95 15.54
C GLN A 122 8.88 8.57 16.31
N LEU A 123 9.41 9.69 15.84
CA LEU A 123 10.58 10.32 16.43
C LEU A 123 10.25 10.97 17.80
N PRO A 124 11.20 11.00 18.73
CA PRO A 124 11.01 11.57 20.07
C PRO A 124 11.12 13.11 20.10
N ILE A 125 10.57 13.78 19.09
CA ILE A 125 10.55 15.24 18.95
C ILE A 125 9.12 15.75 19.03
N LYS A 126 8.95 16.99 19.50
CA LYS A 126 7.68 17.70 19.50
C LYS A 126 7.54 18.55 18.22
N PRO A 127 6.31 18.65 17.65
CA PRO A 127 5.10 17.91 17.95
C PRO A 127 5.21 16.44 17.55
N ASN A 128 4.38 15.56 18.16
CA ASN A 128 4.40 14.10 18.01
C ASN A 128 3.89 13.61 16.65
N ILE A 129 4.20 14.31 15.59
CA ILE A 129 3.74 14.01 14.23
C ILE A 129 4.88 13.47 13.34
N PHE A 130 6.12 13.71 13.74
CA PHE A 130 7.28 13.34 12.92
C PHE A 130 7.69 11.88 13.12
N GLY A 131 8.13 11.25 12.07
CA GLY A 131 8.63 9.88 12.08
C GLY A 131 9.60 9.61 10.93
N ALA A 132 10.18 8.42 10.95
CA ALA A 132 10.96 7.88 9.87
C ALA A 132 10.37 6.54 9.43
N PHE A 133 10.54 6.18 8.18
CA PHE A 133 10.09 4.92 7.64
C PHE A 133 11.18 4.23 6.83
N ALA A 134 11.07 2.90 6.75
CA ALA A 134 11.84 2.07 5.87
C ALA A 134 10.95 0.96 5.32
N ASP A 135 10.99 0.74 4.02
CA ASP A 135 10.24 -0.27 3.32
C ASP A 135 11.20 -1.16 2.53
N TYR A 136 10.94 -2.45 2.54
CA TYR A 136 11.61 -3.45 1.72
C TYR A 136 10.55 -4.33 1.07
N GLY A 137 10.74 -4.67 -0.20
CA GLY A 137 9.86 -5.56 -0.93
C GLY A 137 10.58 -6.40 -1.96
N THR A 138 10.03 -7.56 -2.20
CA THR A 138 10.46 -8.48 -3.27
C THR A 138 9.24 -8.97 -4.03
N PHE A 139 9.38 -9.17 -5.32
CA PHE A 139 8.29 -9.62 -6.19
C PHE A 139 8.86 -10.30 -7.43
N PHE A 140 8.06 -11.15 -8.03
CA PHE A 140 8.38 -11.79 -9.30
C PHE A 140 7.69 -11.03 -10.44
N ASP A 141 8.45 -10.55 -11.42
CA ASP A 141 7.96 -9.75 -12.55
C ASP A 141 7.47 -10.60 -13.74
N GLY A 142 7.60 -11.92 -13.65
CA GLY A 142 7.33 -12.88 -14.72
C GLY A 142 8.60 -13.47 -15.33
N TYR A 143 9.75 -12.87 -15.09
CA TYR A 143 11.05 -13.30 -15.59
C TYR A 143 12.05 -13.52 -14.46
N THR A 144 12.15 -12.59 -13.56
CA THR A 144 13.13 -12.57 -12.47
C THR A 144 12.51 -12.09 -11.16
N THR A 145 13.15 -12.46 -10.05
CA THR A 145 12.81 -11.89 -8.75
C THR A 145 13.49 -10.55 -8.58
N GLN A 146 12.70 -9.51 -8.38
CA GLN A 146 13.14 -8.13 -8.17
C GLN A 146 13.05 -7.76 -6.70
N ASN A 147 13.96 -6.91 -6.26
CA ASN A 147 13.96 -6.34 -4.92
C ASN A 147 13.86 -4.83 -4.98
N ALA A 148 13.14 -4.25 -4.03
CA ALA A 148 12.99 -2.82 -3.90
C ALA A 148 13.11 -2.42 -2.43
N TYR A 149 13.68 -1.25 -2.17
CA TYR A 149 13.68 -0.65 -0.85
C TYR A 149 13.64 0.86 -0.95
N ASN A 150 13.02 1.47 0.05
CA ASN A 150 13.04 2.91 0.21
C ASN A 150 13.04 3.28 1.69
N PHE A 151 13.53 4.45 2.03
CA PHE A 151 13.40 5.03 3.34
C PHE A 151 13.28 6.56 3.28
N GLY A 152 12.72 7.14 4.33
CA GLY A 152 12.50 8.58 4.38
C GLY A 152 11.88 9.04 5.68
N LEU A 153 11.36 10.25 5.64
CA LEU A 153 10.67 10.89 6.74
C LEU A 153 9.15 10.87 6.51
N GLY A 154 8.40 10.89 7.60
CA GLY A 154 6.94 10.93 7.55
C GLY A 154 6.37 11.89 8.58
N ILE A 155 5.26 12.50 8.21
CA ILE A 155 4.43 13.31 9.09
C ILE A 155 3.09 12.59 9.21
N ARG A 156 2.69 12.25 10.44
CA ARG A 156 1.40 11.59 10.70
C ARG A 156 0.56 12.41 11.67
N PHE A 157 -0.64 12.74 11.25
CA PHE A 157 -1.67 13.34 12.08
C PHE A 157 -2.62 12.24 12.58
N GLY A 158 -2.29 11.68 13.74
CA GLY A 158 -2.95 10.48 14.27
C GLY A 158 -2.78 9.27 13.36
N GLU A 159 -3.88 8.54 13.16
CA GLU A 159 -3.94 7.40 12.23
C GLU A 159 -4.62 7.76 10.89
N MET A 160 -5.13 8.98 10.77
CA MET A 160 -5.98 9.39 9.66
C MET A 160 -5.19 9.91 8.46
N ILE A 161 -4.20 10.75 8.70
CA ILE A 161 -3.44 11.41 7.63
C ILE A 161 -1.96 11.11 7.80
N GLY A 162 -1.32 10.69 6.72
CA GLY A 162 0.12 10.51 6.63
C GLY A 162 0.68 11.15 5.38
N ILE A 163 1.78 11.88 5.51
CA ILE A 163 2.56 12.44 4.41
C ILE A 163 3.97 11.87 4.51
N TYR A 164 4.47 11.29 3.43
CA TYR A 164 5.75 10.58 3.43
C TYR A 164 6.66 11.17 2.36
N PHE A 165 7.87 11.47 2.77
CA PHE A 165 8.93 12.06 1.97
C PHE A 165 10.03 11.02 1.78
N PRO A 166 10.09 10.28 0.66
CA PRO A 166 11.17 9.34 0.39
C PRO A 166 12.47 10.10 0.19
N LEU A 167 13.51 9.73 0.93
CA LEU A 167 14.83 10.36 0.85
C LEU A 167 15.83 9.49 0.07
N TYR A 168 15.60 8.19 0.10
CA TYR A 168 16.45 7.24 -0.60
C TYR A 168 15.64 6.04 -1.07
N ARG A 169 15.96 5.51 -2.24
CA ARG A 169 15.37 4.29 -2.78
C ARG A 169 16.35 3.51 -3.63
N SER A 170 16.08 2.22 -3.83
CA SER A 170 16.87 1.36 -4.71
C SER A 170 16.88 1.87 -6.14
N SER A 171 17.99 1.70 -6.84
CA SER A 171 18.23 2.23 -8.20
C SER A 171 17.20 1.76 -9.24
N ASN A 172 16.68 0.55 -9.08
CA ASN A 172 15.64 -0.02 -9.94
C ASN A 172 14.27 0.68 -9.81
N MET A 173 14.01 1.38 -8.72
CA MET A 173 12.83 2.24 -8.57
C MET A 173 12.96 3.59 -9.28
N GLY A 174 14.09 3.86 -9.94
CA GLY A 174 14.42 5.13 -10.58
C GLY A 174 15.07 6.14 -9.61
N LYS A 175 15.52 7.26 -10.15
CA LYS A 175 16.18 8.32 -9.36
C LYS A 175 15.15 9.14 -8.60
N LEU A 176 15.40 9.38 -7.31
CA LEU A 176 14.75 10.46 -6.55
C LEU A 176 15.35 11.81 -6.98
N PHE A 177 14.68 12.90 -6.67
CA PHE A 177 15.16 14.27 -6.96
C PHE A 177 15.39 14.56 -8.45
N THR A 178 14.69 13.87 -9.35
CA THR A 178 14.46 14.34 -10.71
C THR A 178 13.45 15.50 -10.68
N ASN A 179 13.20 16.14 -11.81
CA ASN A 179 12.42 17.39 -11.92
C ASN A 179 11.05 17.42 -11.21
N ASN A 180 10.55 16.28 -10.73
CA ASN A 180 9.22 16.14 -10.12
C ASN A 180 9.25 15.37 -8.78
N TYR A 181 10.14 15.70 -7.87
CA TYR A 181 10.16 15.07 -6.53
C TYR A 181 8.81 15.10 -5.82
N SER A 182 8.00 16.13 -6.07
CA SER A 182 6.67 16.24 -5.48
C SER A 182 5.74 15.09 -5.86
N GLU A 183 5.96 14.39 -6.96
CA GLU A 183 5.20 13.22 -7.40
C GLU A 183 5.57 11.96 -6.61
N GLU A 184 6.74 11.93 -6.01
CA GLU A 184 7.22 10.83 -5.17
C GLU A 184 6.67 10.89 -3.74
N ILE A 185 6.19 12.06 -3.32
CA ILE A 185 5.57 12.25 -2.00
C ILE A 185 4.27 11.46 -1.95
N ARG A 186 4.16 10.58 -0.96
CA ARG A 186 2.95 9.81 -0.73
C ARG A 186 2.06 10.49 0.32
N LEU A 187 0.80 10.69 -0.04
CA LEU A 187 -0.25 11.05 0.88
C LEU A 187 -1.10 9.82 1.19
N THR A 188 -1.34 9.54 2.46
CA THR A 188 -2.27 8.50 2.90
C THR A 188 -3.41 9.11 3.69
N LEU A 189 -4.64 8.72 3.34
CA LEU A 189 -5.85 9.07 4.06
C LEU A 189 -6.53 7.79 4.51
N LYS A 190 -6.74 7.63 5.81
CA LYS A 190 -7.47 6.51 6.39
C LYS A 190 -8.73 7.04 7.03
N PHE A 191 -9.85 6.80 6.42
CA PHE A 191 -11.16 7.12 6.99
C PHE A 191 -11.70 5.87 7.68
N ASN A 192 -11.64 5.83 9.02
CA ASN A 192 -12.38 4.84 9.81
C ASN A 192 -13.86 5.26 9.89
N LEU A 193 -14.57 5.15 8.78
CA LEU A 193 -16.00 5.46 8.71
C LEU A 193 -16.87 4.41 9.41
N ILE A 194 -16.29 3.31 9.92
CA ILE A 194 -17.06 2.19 10.44
C ILE A 194 -16.55 1.77 11.82
N ASN A 195 -16.80 2.59 12.82
CA ASN A 195 -16.95 2.07 14.20
C ASN A 195 -18.43 1.97 14.63
N LYS A 196 -19.37 2.27 13.75
CA LYS A 196 -20.81 1.95 13.93
C LYS A 196 -21.32 1.38 12.62
N PRO A 197 -21.85 0.15 12.60
CA PRO A 197 -22.57 -0.32 11.43
C PRO A 197 -23.71 0.66 11.18
N LEU A 198 -23.72 1.31 10.03
CA LEU A 198 -24.91 1.98 9.54
C LEU A 198 -25.99 0.91 9.46
N LYS A 199 -26.88 0.87 10.43
CA LYS A 199 -28.13 0.13 10.33
C LYS A 199 -28.98 0.88 9.31
N LEU A 200 -28.78 0.60 8.04
CA LEU A 200 -29.74 0.88 7.01
C LEU A 200 -30.96 -0.04 7.27
N GLY A 201 -31.89 0.46 8.02
CA GLY A 201 -33.22 -0.14 8.11
C GLY A 201 -33.91 0.09 6.78
N ILE A 202 -33.74 -0.83 5.84
CA ILE A 202 -34.61 -0.96 4.69
C ILE A 202 -35.71 -1.88 5.17
N SER A 203 -36.87 -1.32 5.57
CA SER A 203 -38.11 -2.05 5.68
C SER A 203 -38.74 -2.03 4.29
N PHE A 204 -38.90 -3.19 3.70
CA PHE A 204 -39.81 -3.42 2.58
C PHE A 204 -41.22 -3.73 3.12
#